data_449248c3fdcf744ff23f1c15f992682a
#
_entry.id   449248c3fdcf744ff23f1c15f992682a
#
_cell.length_a   1.000
_cell.length_b   1.000
_cell.length_c   1.000
_cell.angle_alpha   90.00
_cell.angle_beta   90.00
_cell.angle_gamma   90.00
#
_symmetry.space_group_name_H-M   'P 1'
#
loop_
_entity.id
_entity.type
_entity.pdbx_description
1 polymer ?
#
loop_
_entity_poly.entity_id
_entity_poly.type
_entity_poly.pdbx_seq_one_letter_code
_entity_poly.pdbx_strand_id
1 'polypeptide(L)'
;MKKLKVFLVVSLLCCGLSMSMAEAKTMTLDKTKVLVPQGFSVANDDLKFKKGTVVELNENNEVITGVLNRDIALRPTGWRNVINDYYEESNNSIFYPRIFHPFTSVSIPFPTYAHVRYKGNKPVTFATDGTVLSGTIDEEVTVSVNKDKYGLITFEDQYELGFYPDGSVKNGRLRDDALLRPYGFKTGLAGDEMAGFVEFAGGKDISFSKEGYVTSGVLKKAISWQQPDGTMVTLPAKTMISFINGQARY
;
A
#
# COMPACT_ATOMS: atom_id res chain seq x y z
N MET A 1 28.35 62.30 36.97
CA MET A 1 27.70 61.97 35.67
C MET A 1 27.51 60.47 35.62
N LYS A 2 26.24 59.96 35.89
CA LYS A 2 25.89 58.56 35.92
C LYS A 2 25.36 58.17 34.53
N LYS A 3 26.04 57.22 33.85
CA LYS A 3 25.58 56.70 32.54
C LYS A 3 24.49 55.65 32.80
N LEU A 4 23.29 55.96 32.32
CA LEU A 4 22.13 55.07 32.33
C LEU A 4 22.26 54.09 31.17
N LYS A 5 22.42 52.79 31.51
CA LYS A 5 22.35 51.73 30.51
C LYS A 5 20.89 51.30 30.31
N VAL A 6 20.37 51.59 29.14
CA VAL A 6 19.05 51.11 28.71
C VAL A 6 19.24 49.68 28.23
N PHE A 7 18.62 48.70 28.92
CA PHE A 7 18.50 47.33 28.46
C PHE A 7 17.23 47.24 27.60
N LEU A 8 17.43 47.04 26.31
CA LEU A 8 16.33 46.72 25.38
C LEU A 8 16.04 45.23 25.51
N VAL A 9 14.95 44.86 26.18
CA VAL A 9 14.45 43.45 26.21
C VAL A 9 13.60 43.28 24.95
N VAL A 10 14.15 42.61 23.96
CA VAL A 10 13.39 42.13 22.79
C VAL A 10 12.69 40.82 23.22
N SER A 11 11.42 40.95 23.54
CA SER A 11 10.54 39.81 23.79
C SER A 11 10.23 39.16 22.45
N LEU A 12 10.94 38.03 22.14
CA LEU A 12 10.63 37.19 21.00
C LEU A 12 9.39 36.36 21.38
N LEU A 13 8.22 36.80 20.90
CA LEU A 13 6.99 36.00 20.97
C LEU A 13 7.14 34.81 19.99
N CYS A 14 7.72 33.71 20.44
CA CYS A 14 7.57 32.44 19.75
C CYS A 14 6.12 31.98 19.92
N CYS A 15 5.27 32.28 18.94
CA CYS A 15 4.03 31.55 18.74
C CYS A 15 4.43 30.12 18.34
N GLY A 16 4.63 29.26 19.33
CA GLY A 16 4.70 27.83 19.17
C GLY A 16 3.34 27.34 18.72
N LEU A 17 3.17 27.13 17.43
CA LEU A 17 2.17 26.21 16.91
C LEU A 17 2.58 24.82 17.40
N SER A 18 2.15 24.46 18.60
CA SER A 18 2.10 23.07 19.03
C SER A 18 1.12 22.37 18.10
N MET A 19 1.62 21.80 17.00
CA MET A 19 0.90 20.71 16.36
C MET A 19 0.78 19.62 17.40
N SER A 20 -0.37 19.53 18.06
CA SER A 20 -0.77 18.38 18.83
C SER A 20 -0.71 17.18 17.87
N MET A 21 0.39 16.43 17.89
CA MET A 21 0.40 15.10 17.31
C MET A 21 -0.60 14.31 18.15
N ALA A 22 -1.76 14.01 17.57
CA ALA A 22 -2.76 13.15 18.17
C ALA A 22 -2.05 11.85 18.59
N GLU A 23 -1.99 11.60 19.88
CA GLU A 23 -1.32 10.42 20.43
C GLU A 23 -2.24 9.22 20.19
N ALA A 24 -1.84 8.32 19.28
CA ALA A 24 -2.60 7.12 19.01
C ALA A 24 -2.70 6.28 20.30
N LYS A 25 -3.92 5.93 20.67
CA LYS A 25 -4.21 5.13 21.86
C LYS A 25 -4.14 3.66 21.51
N THR A 26 -3.42 2.87 22.30
CA THR A 26 -3.37 1.41 22.14
C THR A 26 -4.23 0.71 23.19
N MET A 27 -4.87 -0.41 22.81
CA MET A 27 -5.68 -1.24 23.70
C MET A 27 -5.46 -2.73 23.39
N THR A 28 -5.24 -3.54 24.42
CA THR A 28 -5.23 -5.01 24.27
C THR A 28 -6.66 -5.56 24.42
N LEU A 29 -7.08 -6.40 23.49
CA LEU A 29 -8.42 -6.98 23.50
C LEU A 29 -8.51 -8.19 24.45
N ASP A 30 -9.36 -8.12 25.45
CA ASP A 30 -9.68 -9.21 26.40
C ASP A 30 -10.50 -10.34 25.77
N LYS A 31 -11.26 -10.01 24.71
CA LYS A 31 -12.07 -10.93 23.90
C LYS A 31 -12.11 -10.48 22.46
N THR A 32 -12.53 -11.34 21.55
CA THR A 32 -12.82 -10.96 20.17
C THR A 32 -13.94 -9.92 20.16
N LYS A 33 -13.70 -8.78 19.54
CA LYS A 33 -14.61 -7.62 19.53
C LYS A 33 -14.89 -7.13 18.12
N VAL A 34 -16.12 -6.70 17.90
CA VAL A 34 -16.48 -5.79 16.82
C VAL A 34 -16.07 -4.39 17.25
N LEU A 35 -15.23 -3.74 16.48
CA LEU A 35 -14.83 -2.34 16.67
C LEU A 35 -15.02 -1.62 15.34
N VAL A 36 -15.21 -0.32 15.40
CA VAL A 36 -15.36 0.53 14.22
C VAL A 36 -13.97 0.88 13.69
N PRO A 37 -13.58 0.48 12.46
CA PRO A 37 -12.39 1.00 11.83
C PRO A 37 -12.54 2.48 11.52
N GLN A 38 -11.43 3.22 11.52
CA GLN A 38 -11.49 4.62 11.12
C GLN A 38 -12.07 4.76 9.71
N GLY A 39 -12.88 5.78 9.50
CA GLY A 39 -13.57 6.03 8.24
C GLY A 39 -14.84 5.19 7.99
N PHE A 40 -15.20 4.30 8.91
CA PHE A 40 -16.48 3.61 8.86
C PHE A 40 -17.54 4.41 9.59
N SER A 41 -18.72 4.54 9.02
CA SER A 41 -19.85 5.25 9.65
C SER A 41 -20.52 4.41 10.74
N VAL A 42 -20.45 3.09 10.66
CA VAL A 42 -21.06 2.14 11.60
C VAL A 42 -20.17 0.90 11.78
N ALA A 43 -20.35 0.20 12.91
CA ALA A 43 -19.71 -1.09 13.11
C ALA A 43 -20.22 -2.12 12.09
N ASN A 44 -19.31 -2.96 11.62
CA ASN A 44 -19.65 -4.10 10.77
C ASN A 44 -19.50 -5.38 11.62
N ASP A 45 -20.58 -6.10 11.85
CA ASP A 45 -20.60 -7.32 12.69
C ASP A 45 -19.71 -8.44 12.14
N ASP A 46 -19.40 -8.41 10.86
CA ASP A 46 -18.48 -9.36 10.23
C ASP A 46 -17.02 -9.01 10.47
N LEU A 47 -16.71 -7.74 10.72
CA LEU A 47 -15.36 -7.25 10.96
C LEU A 47 -15.01 -7.31 12.46
N LYS A 48 -14.37 -8.41 12.86
CA LYS A 48 -13.97 -8.66 14.25
C LYS A 48 -12.46 -8.66 14.41
N PHE A 49 -12.00 -8.06 15.50
CA PHE A 49 -10.59 -8.05 15.87
C PHE A 49 -10.33 -9.13 16.94
N LYS A 50 -9.15 -9.75 16.81
CA LYS A 50 -8.80 -10.98 17.55
C LYS A 50 -8.50 -10.70 19.01
N LYS A 51 -9.02 -11.58 19.91
CA LYS A 51 -8.67 -11.62 21.33
C LYS A 51 -7.16 -11.72 21.55
N GLY A 52 -6.66 -11.06 22.58
CA GLY A 52 -5.26 -11.13 23.00
C GLY A 52 -4.30 -10.32 22.12
N THR A 53 -4.83 -9.54 21.17
CA THR A 53 -4.00 -8.68 20.29
C THR A 53 -4.19 -7.21 20.65
N VAL A 54 -3.19 -6.40 20.28
CA VAL A 54 -3.24 -4.95 20.44
C VAL A 54 -3.96 -4.34 19.26
N VAL A 55 -4.82 -3.37 19.51
CA VAL A 55 -5.40 -2.48 18.52
C VAL A 55 -4.91 -1.05 18.78
N GLU A 56 -4.63 -0.33 17.71
CA GLU A 56 -4.31 1.08 17.72
C GLU A 56 -5.55 1.87 17.32
N LEU A 57 -5.89 2.89 18.10
CA LEU A 57 -7.11 3.67 17.96
C LEU A 57 -6.78 5.14 17.72
N ASN A 58 -7.59 5.81 16.92
CA ASN A 58 -7.57 7.26 16.80
C ASN A 58 -8.29 7.95 17.98
N GLU A 59 -8.36 9.27 17.96
CA GLU A 59 -9.02 10.10 18.97
C GLU A 59 -10.51 9.76 19.15
N ASN A 60 -11.17 9.30 18.10
CA ASN A 60 -12.58 8.89 18.09
C ASN A 60 -12.79 7.46 18.60
N ASN A 61 -11.73 6.77 19.07
CA ASN A 61 -11.69 5.34 19.40
C ASN A 61 -12.03 4.41 18.23
N GLU A 62 -11.74 4.84 16.99
CA GLU A 62 -11.84 4.02 15.79
C GLU A 62 -10.49 3.32 15.53
N VAL A 63 -10.54 2.10 15.00
CA VAL A 63 -9.33 1.28 14.77
C VAL A 63 -8.52 1.80 13.59
N ILE A 64 -7.27 2.17 13.84
CA ILE A 64 -6.26 2.46 12.83
C ILE A 64 -5.60 1.14 12.40
N THR A 65 -5.12 0.35 13.37
CA THR A 65 -4.46 -0.93 13.12
C THR A 65 -4.96 -1.98 14.09
N GLY A 66 -5.21 -3.19 13.60
CA GLY A 66 -5.64 -4.30 14.44
C GLY A 66 -5.44 -5.64 13.76
N VAL A 67 -5.57 -6.74 14.51
CA VAL A 67 -5.45 -8.09 13.97
C VAL A 67 -6.84 -8.65 13.70
N LEU A 68 -7.11 -9.03 12.45
CA LEU A 68 -8.39 -9.64 12.05
C LEU A 68 -8.59 -10.99 12.72
N ASN A 69 -9.84 -11.27 13.15
CA ASN A 69 -10.17 -12.57 13.75
C ASN A 69 -10.32 -13.70 12.70
N ARG A 70 -10.75 -13.35 11.48
CA ARG A 70 -10.98 -14.28 10.34
C ARG A 70 -10.65 -13.59 9.03
N ASP A 71 -10.57 -14.38 7.97
CA ASP A 71 -10.46 -13.86 6.60
C ASP A 71 -11.70 -13.05 6.26
N ILE A 72 -11.50 -11.90 5.62
CA ILE A 72 -12.58 -11.01 5.23
C ILE A 72 -12.21 -10.19 3.99
N ALA A 73 -13.18 -10.00 3.10
CA ALA A 73 -13.02 -9.14 1.94
C ALA A 73 -13.25 -7.68 2.35
N LEU A 74 -12.23 -6.83 2.13
CA LEU A 74 -12.27 -5.40 2.42
C LEU A 74 -11.77 -4.62 1.20
N ARG A 75 -12.18 -3.37 1.10
CA ARG A 75 -11.76 -2.49 0.00
C ARG A 75 -10.37 -1.92 0.29
N PRO A 76 -9.35 -2.17 -0.55
CA PRO A 76 -8.03 -1.54 -0.40
C PRO A 76 -8.06 -0.06 -0.81
N THR A 77 -7.13 0.74 -0.30
CA THR A 77 -6.98 2.15 -0.70
C THR A 77 -6.77 2.29 -2.21
N GLY A 78 -6.03 1.36 -2.81
CA GLY A 78 -5.82 1.29 -4.27
C GLY A 78 -6.92 0.60 -5.07
N TRP A 79 -8.14 0.50 -4.56
CA TRP A 79 -9.22 -0.30 -5.17
C TRP A 79 -9.51 0.01 -6.65
N ARG A 80 -9.26 1.23 -7.10
CA ARG A 80 -9.45 1.62 -8.52
C ARG A 80 -8.42 1.01 -9.46
N ASN A 81 -7.31 0.54 -8.92
CA ASN A 81 -6.20 -0.07 -9.66
C ASN A 81 -6.16 -1.59 -9.48
N VAL A 82 -7.00 -2.15 -8.61
CA VAL A 82 -7.10 -3.59 -8.39
C VAL A 82 -7.95 -4.20 -9.49
N ILE A 83 -7.37 -5.17 -10.18
CA ILE A 83 -8.03 -5.98 -11.18
C ILE A 83 -7.90 -7.42 -10.69
N ASN A 84 -8.99 -7.97 -10.20
CA ASN A 84 -9.05 -9.39 -9.86
C ASN A 84 -9.85 -10.14 -10.93
N ASP A 85 -9.56 -11.41 -11.12
CA ASP A 85 -10.25 -12.25 -12.12
C ASP A 85 -11.76 -12.32 -11.89
N TYR A 86 -12.19 -12.10 -10.65
CA TYR A 86 -13.61 -11.93 -10.29
C TYR A 86 -14.30 -10.78 -11.03
N TYR A 87 -13.53 -9.80 -11.48
CA TYR A 87 -14.08 -8.66 -12.21
C TYR A 87 -14.45 -9.05 -13.65
N GLU A 88 -13.67 -9.90 -14.31
CA GLU A 88 -13.94 -10.33 -15.68
C GLU A 88 -15.08 -11.38 -15.74
N GLU A 89 -15.05 -12.39 -14.86
CA GLU A 89 -16.12 -13.37 -14.78
C GLU A 89 -17.44 -12.75 -14.34
N SER A 90 -17.44 -11.83 -13.38
CA SER A 90 -18.65 -11.18 -12.90
C SER A 90 -19.21 -10.16 -13.87
N ASN A 91 -18.39 -9.47 -14.66
CA ASN A 91 -18.89 -8.60 -15.72
C ASN A 91 -19.67 -9.39 -16.81
N ASN A 92 -19.17 -10.56 -17.18
CA ASN A 92 -19.87 -11.42 -18.12
C ASN A 92 -21.14 -12.04 -17.52
N SER A 93 -21.16 -12.33 -16.23
CA SER A 93 -22.32 -12.95 -15.57
C SER A 93 -23.37 -11.94 -15.10
N ILE A 94 -23.00 -10.67 -14.84
CA ILE A 94 -23.93 -9.65 -14.35
C ILE A 94 -24.78 -9.05 -15.46
N PHE A 95 -24.25 -8.89 -16.64
CA PHE A 95 -25.03 -8.33 -17.75
C PHE A 95 -26.13 -9.26 -18.22
N TYR A 96 -25.90 -10.57 -18.23
CA TYR A 96 -26.91 -11.54 -18.71
C TYR A 96 -28.11 -11.72 -17.76
N PRO A 97 -27.95 -11.96 -16.46
CA PRO A 97 -29.09 -12.20 -15.59
C PRO A 97 -30.00 -10.99 -15.37
N ARG A 98 -29.41 -9.77 -15.31
CA ARG A 98 -30.22 -8.55 -15.08
C ARG A 98 -31.10 -8.15 -16.25
N ILE A 99 -30.66 -8.41 -17.47
CA ILE A 99 -31.41 -8.05 -18.67
C ILE A 99 -32.51 -9.08 -18.97
N PHE A 100 -32.25 -10.36 -18.67
CA PHE A 100 -33.13 -11.45 -19.08
C PHE A 100 -34.00 -12.03 -17.97
N HIS A 101 -33.77 -11.73 -16.70
CA HIS A 101 -34.55 -12.25 -15.58
C HIS A 101 -35.00 -11.16 -14.60
N PRO A 102 -35.80 -10.17 -15.03
CA PRO A 102 -36.21 -9.07 -14.15
C PRO A 102 -37.15 -9.52 -13.00
N PHE A 103 -37.62 -10.76 -13.00
CA PHE A 103 -38.60 -11.28 -12.03
C PHE A 103 -38.06 -12.35 -11.09
N THR A 104 -36.81 -12.75 -11.18
CA THR A 104 -36.22 -13.65 -10.20
C THR A 104 -35.64 -12.83 -9.05
N SER A 105 -36.23 -12.93 -7.89
CA SER A 105 -35.74 -12.39 -6.63
C SER A 105 -34.51 -13.18 -6.11
N VAL A 106 -33.63 -13.60 -7.00
CA VAL A 106 -32.35 -14.15 -6.60
C VAL A 106 -31.54 -12.97 -6.10
N SER A 107 -31.29 -12.95 -4.81
CA SER A 107 -30.28 -12.10 -4.20
C SER A 107 -28.94 -12.51 -4.79
N ILE A 108 -28.60 -11.98 -5.95
CA ILE A 108 -27.26 -12.13 -6.50
C ILE A 108 -26.39 -11.33 -5.56
N PRO A 109 -25.45 -11.95 -4.83
CA PRO A 109 -24.49 -11.18 -4.05
C PRO A 109 -23.84 -10.21 -5.03
N PHE A 110 -24.00 -8.91 -4.77
CA PHE A 110 -23.30 -7.89 -5.57
C PHE A 110 -21.82 -8.27 -5.54
N PRO A 111 -21.21 -8.49 -6.71
CA PRO A 111 -19.78 -8.73 -6.72
C PRO A 111 -19.14 -7.55 -6.01
N THR A 112 -18.35 -7.86 -5.02
CA THR A 112 -17.62 -6.87 -4.24
C THR A 112 -16.45 -6.37 -5.07
N TYR A 113 -16.77 -5.64 -6.15
CA TYR A 113 -15.78 -5.07 -7.05
C TYR A 113 -14.69 -4.36 -6.27
N ALA A 114 -13.45 -4.64 -6.63
CA ALA A 114 -12.29 -4.06 -6.01
C ALA A 114 -12.18 -4.33 -4.49
N HIS A 115 -12.72 -5.41 -3.99
CA HIS A 115 -12.40 -5.92 -2.67
C HIS A 115 -11.28 -6.95 -2.79
N VAL A 116 -10.41 -6.95 -1.78
CA VAL A 116 -9.33 -7.91 -1.61
C VAL A 116 -9.62 -8.71 -0.36
N ARG A 117 -9.40 -10.02 -0.42
CA ARG A 117 -9.56 -10.88 0.74
C ARG A 117 -8.31 -10.79 1.60
N TYR A 118 -8.47 -10.27 2.81
CA TYR A 118 -7.40 -10.16 3.80
C TYR A 118 -7.46 -11.31 4.79
N LYS A 119 -6.27 -11.80 5.17
CA LYS A 119 -6.12 -12.98 6.01
C LYS A 119 -6.41 -12.69 7.48
N GLY A 120 -7.19 -13.59 8.09
CA GLY A 120 -7.39 -13.64 9.53
C GLY A 120 -6.10 -13.94 10.28
N ASN A 121 -6.06 -13.57 11.55
CA ASN A 121 -4.89 -13.67 12.42
C ASN A 121 -3.65 -12.87 11.95
N LYS A 122 -3.86 -11.93 11.04
CA LYS A 122 -2.84 -11.01 10.54
C LYS A 122 -3.27 -9.57 10.76
N PRO A 123 -2.30 -8.65 10.90
CA PRO A 123 -2.60 -7.24 11.07
C PRO A 123 -3.19 -6.64 9.79
N VAL A 124 -4.04 -5.65 9.98
CA VAL A 124 -4.59 -4.79 8.93
C VAL A 124 -4.52 -3.35 9.40
N THR A 125 -4.18 -2.44 8.49
CA THR A 125 -4.16 -0.99 8.76
C THR A 125 -5.17 -0.29 7.86
N PHE A 126 -5.98 0.59 8.44
CA PHE A 126 -7.02 1.33 7.74
C PHE A 126 -6.58 2.77 7.44
N ALA A 127 -7.02 3.29 6.31
CA ALA A 127 -6.97 4.70 5.98
C ALA A 127 -8.14 5.46 6.62
N THR A 128 -8.06 6.79 6.64
CA THR A 128 -9.10 7.66 7.21
C THR A 128 -10.44 7.63 6.46
N ASP A 129 -10.46 7.10 5.24
CA ASP A 129 -11.66 6.91 4.42
C ASP A 129 -12.28 5.50 4.57
N GLY A 130 -11.77 4.67 5.48
CA GLY A 130 -12.24 3.31 5.72
C GLY A 130 -11.67 2.25 4.79
N THR A 131 -10.81 2.61 3.85
CA THR A 131 -10.12 1.65 3.00
C THR A 131 -8.91 1.04 3.71
N VAL A 132 -8.42 -0.12 3.24
CA VAL A 132 -7.25 -0.79 3.81
C VAL A 132 -5.97 -0.26 3.17
N LEU A 133 -5.08 0.30 3.99
CA LEU A 133 -3.74 0.74 3.59
C LEU A 133 -2.77 -0.42 3.44
N SER A 134 -2.81 -1.39 4.36
CA SER A 134 -1.96 -2.58 4.28
C SER A 134 -2.58 -3.76 5.02
N GLY A 135 -2.27 -4.96 4.56
CA GLY A 135 -2.68 -6.21 5.20
C GLY A 135 -2.17 -7.41 4.43
N THR A 136 -2.12 -8.57 5.08
CA THR A 136 -1.78 -9.83 4.42
C THR A 136 -2.95 -10.28 3.57
N ILE A 137 -2.72 -10.48 2.27
CA ILE A 137 -3.75 -10.95 1.33
C ILE A 137 -3.89 -12.48 1.39
N ASP A 138 -5.11 -12.99 1.20
CA ASP A 138 -5.43 -14.43 1.24
C ASP A 138 -5.68 -15.01 -0.18
N GLU A 139 -5.54 -14.19 -1.20
CA GLU A 139 -5.63 -14.55 -2.62
C GLU A 139 -4.64 -13.71 -3.42
N GLU A 140 -4.22 -14.22 -4.59
CA GLU A 140 -3.41 -13.42 -5.51
C GLU A 140 -4.17 -12.18 -5.97
N VAL A 141 -3.49 -11.04 -6.01
CA VAL A 141 -4.09 -9.75 -6.36
C VAL A 141 -3.34 -9.13 -7.52
N THR A 142 -4.03 -8.88 -8.60
CA THR A 142 -3.49 -8.15 -9.76
C THR A 142 -3.83 -6.67 -9.65
N VAL A 143 -2.81 -5.83 -9.76
CA VAL A 143 -2.93 -4.38 -9.62
C VAL A 143 -2.28 -3.67 -10.80
N SER A 144 -2.92 -2.62 -11.28
CA SER A 144 -2.30 -1.69 -12.23
C SER A 144 -1.33 -0.78 -11.48
N VAL A 145 -0.04 -1.11 -11.56
CA VAL A 145 1.04 -0.29 -10.99
C VAL A 145 1.62 0.58 -12.09
N ASN A 146 1.53 1.91 -11.94
CA ASN A 146 1.97 2.86 -12.96
C ASN A 146 1.42 2.51 -14.35
N LYS A 147 0.12 2.71 -14.52
CA LYS A 147 -0.73 2.32 -15.66
C LYS A 147 -0.09 2.59 -17.03
N ASP A 148 0.67 3.67 -17.14
CA ASP A 148 1.26 4.09 -18.41
C ASP A 148 2.58 3.39 -18.74
N LYS A 149 3.15 2.59 -17.82
CA LYS A 149 4.49 2.02 -17.96
C LYS A 149 4.59 0.51 -17.83
N TYR A 150 3.89 -0.10 -16.86
CA TYR A 150 4.10 -1.53 -16.55
C TYR A 150 2.91 -2.41 -16.87
N GLY A 151 1.71 -1.82 -16.98
CA GLY A 151 0.49 -2.60 -17.07
C GLY A 151 0.12 -3.24 -15.73
N LEU A 152 -0.19 -4.52 -15.77
CA LEU A 152 -0.69 -5.29 -14.62
C LEU A 152 0.43 -6.06 -13.95
N ILE A 153 0.46 -6.01 -12.61
CA ILE A 153 1.40 -6.77 -11.77
C ILE A 153 0.58 -7.60 -10.79
N THR A 154 0.86 -8.90 -10.73
CA THR A 154 0.23 -9.82 -9.78
C THR A 154 1.12 -9.98 -8.55
N PHE A 155 0.50 -9.80 -7.38
CA PHE A 155 1.11 -10.00 -6.07
C PHE A 155 0.68 -11.34 -5.49
N GLU A 156 1.64 -12.02 -4.85
CA GLU A 156 1.49 -13.34 -4.26
C GLU A 156 0.66 -13.27 -2.97
N ASP A 157 -0.23 -14.24 -2.77
CA ASP A 157 -1.00 -14.40 -1.54
C ASP A 157 -0.13 -14.75 -0.33
N GLN A 158 -0.69 -14.70 0.86
CA GLN A 158 -0.03 -14.94 2.16
C GLN A 158 1.03 -13.90 2.54
N TYR A 159 1.23 -12.85 1.73
CA TYR A 159 2.15 -11.74 1.99
C TYR A 159 1.41 -10.43 2.12
N GLU A 160 2.08 -9.44 2.71
CA GLU A 160 1.54 -8.10 2.84
C GLU A 160 1.46 -7.41 1.48
N LEU A 161 0.30 -6.81 1.19
CA LEU A 161 0.11 -5.85 0.13
C LEU A 161 -0.22 -4.50 0.76
N GLY A 162 0.60 -3.49 0.47
CA GLY A 162 0.47 -2.14 1.01
C GLY A 162 0.27 -1.10 -0.07
N PHE A 163 -0.47 -0.04 0.27
CA PHE A 163 -0.78 1.10 -0.57
C PHE A 163 -0.36 2.40 0.11
N TYR A 164 -0.08 3.41 -0.67
CA TYR A 164 -0.02 4.79 -0.19
C TYR A 164 -1.45 5.35 -0.02
N PRO A 165 -1.64 6.44 0.74
CA PRO A 165 -2.97 7.05 0.91
C PRO A 165 -3.64 7.52 -0.38
N ASP A 166 -2.87 7.76 -1.45
CA ASP A 166 -3.39 8.11 -2.78
C ASP A 166 -3.83 6.91 -3.62
N GLY A 167 -3.68 5.68 -3.08
CA GLY A 167 -4.06 4.43 -3.72
C GLY A 167 -2.99 3.82 -4.62
N SER A 168 -1.80 4.44 -4.75
CA SER A 168 -0.67 3.81 -5.42
C SER A 168 -0.10 2.67 -4.58
N VAL A 169 0.43 1.63 -5.24
CA VAL A 169 1.04 0.49 -4.54
C VAL A 169 2.34 0.93 -3.86
N LYS A 170 2.49 0.56 -2.60
CA LYS A 170 3.67 0.84 -1.79
C LYS A 170 4.63 -0.35 -1.75
N ASN A 171 4.13 -1.51 -1.44
CA ASN A 171 4.90 -2.74 -1.31
C ASN A 171 4.03 -3.98 -1.51
N GLY A 172 4.67 -5.07 -1.87
CA GLY A 172 4.06 -6.39 -1.99
C GLY A 172 5.10 -7.44 -2.34
N ARG A 173 4.67 -8.67 -2.58
CA ARG A 173 5.52 -9.74 -3.09
C ARG A 173 5.10 -10.09 -4.50
N LEU A 174 6.02 -9.99 -5.45
CA LEU A 174 5.75 -10.34 -6.84
C LEU A 174 5.42 -11.84 -6.96
N ARG A 175 4.40 -12.21 -7.74
CA ARG A 175 4.17 -13.60 -8.11
C ARG A 175 5.20 -14.05 -9.16
N ASP A 176 5.31 -13.30 -10.23
CA ASP A 176 6.15 -13.60 -11.38
C ASP A 176 7.31 -12.61 -11.53
N ASP A 177 8.31 -12.99 -12.32
CA ASP A 177 9.35 -12.04 -12.73
C ASP A 177 8.73 -10.87 -13.49
N ALA A 178 9.20 -9.65 -13.20
CA ALA A 178 8.62 -8.45 -13.79
C ALA A 178 9.68 -7.45 -14.29
N LEU A 179 9.45 -6.90 -15.47
CA LEU A 179 10.24 -5.80 -16.05
C LEU A 179 9.70 -4.47 -15.52
N LEU A 180 10.45 -3.82 -14.65
CA LEU A 180 10.04 -2.61 -13.95
C LEU A 180 11.14 -1.57 -13.99
N ARG A 181 10.79 -0.30 -13.80
CA ARG A 181 11.75 0.81 -13.78
C ARG A 181 12.15 1.17 -12.36
N PRO A 182 13.43 1.06 -12.00
CA PRO A 182 13.95 1.54 -10.73
C PRO A 182 13.84 3.06 -10.57
N TYR A 183 13.68 3.52 -9.34
CA TYR A 183 13.64 4.95 -9.02
C TYR A 183 14.99 5.62 -9.33
N GLY A 184 14.93 6.70 -10.11
CA GLY A 184 16.11 7.47 -10.49
C GLY A 184 16.96 6.84 -11.60
N PHE A 185 16.49 5.82 -12.29
CA PHE A 185 17.18 5.27 -13.45
C PHE A 185 17.23 6.32 -14.57
N LYS A 186 18.41 6.72 -14.95
CA LYS A 186 18.65 7.58 -16.11
C LYS A 186 19.10 6.71 -17.29
N THR A 187 18.31 6.71 -18.35
CA THR A 187 18.70 6.02 -19.57
C THR A 187 19.72 6.86 -20.31
N GLY A 188 20.88 6.27 -20.62
CA GLY A 188 21.90 6.94 -21.44
C GLY A 188 21.59 6.98 -22.94
N LEU A 189 20.52 6.36 -23.39
CA LEU A 189 20.17 6.24 -24.82
C LEU A 189 18.79 6.84 -25.08
N ALA A 190 18.74 7.98 -25.73
CA ALA A 190 17.49 8.55 -26.25
C ALA A 190 16.95 7.63 -27.37
N GLY A 191 15.70 7.18 -27.24
CA GLY A 191 14.99 6.44 -28.28
C GLY A 191 14.79 4.94 -28.04
N ASP A 192 15.30 4.38 -26.95
CA ASP A 192 15.00 3.00 -26.54
C ASP A 192 13.87 3.01 -25.49
N GLU A 193 12.65 2.61 -25.89
CA GLU A 193 11.50 2.55 -24.99
C GLU A 193 11.70 1.55 -23.84
N MET A 194 12.53 0.53 -24.04
CA MET A 194 12.92 -0.45 -23.02
C MET A 194 14.08 0.01 -22.15
N ALA A 195 14.72 1.13 -22.49
CA ALA A 195 15.81 1.69 -21.71
C ALA A 195 15.31 2.06 -20.30
N GLY A 196 15.99 1.57 -19.30
CA GLY A 196 15.67 1.80 -17.91
C GLY A 196 14.75 0.78 -17.26
N PHE A 197 14.30 -0.23 -17.98
CA PHE A 197 13.62 -1.36 -17.39
C PHE A 197 14.62 -2.41 -16.90
N VAL A 198 14.33 -2.96 -15.73
CA VAL A 198 15.15 -3.98 -15.08
C VAL A 198 14.25 -5.13 -14.67
N GLU A 199 14.73 -6.36 -14.84
CA GLU A 199 14.00 -7.56 -14.47
C GLU A 199 14.15 -7.84 -12.97
N PHE A 200 13.02 -7.81 -12.25
CA PHE A 200 12.93 -8.17 -10.83
C PHE A 200 12.40 -9.59 -10.69
N ALA A 201 12.90 -10.30 -9.67
CA ALA A 201 12.58 -11.70 -9.46
C ALA A 201 11.19 -11.89 -8.81
N GLY A 202 10.39 -12.80 -9.36
CA GLY A 202 9.17 -13.31 -8.75
C GLY A 202 9.45 -14.05 -7.44
N GLY A 203 8.42 -14.22 -6.61
CA GLY A 203 8.53 -14.80 -5.27
C GLY A 203 9.38 -13.94 -4.33
N LYS A 204 9.55 -12.64 -4.60
CA LYS A 204 10.36 -11.71 -3.80
C LYS A 204 9.61 -10.42 -3.50
N ASP A 205 9.96 -9.85 -2.35
CA ASP A 205 9.39 -8.58 -1.92
C ASP A 205 9.88 -7.44 -2.80
N ILE A 206 8.98 -6.50 -3.07
CA ILE A 206 9.23 -5.32 -3.88
C ILE A 206 8.55 -4.11 -3.23
N SER A 207 9.17 -2.94 -3.38
CA SER A 207 8.59 -1.67 -2.94
C SER A 207 8.65 -0.63 -4.06
N PHE A 208 7.68 0.28 -4.03
CA PHE A 208 7.51 1.32 -5.04
C PHE A 208 7.49 2.70 -4.42
N SER A 209 7.85 3.71 -5.19
CA SER A 209 7.50 5.11 -4.91
C SER A 209 6.02 5.36 -5.22
N LYS A 210 5.49 6.52 -4.84
CA LYS A 210 4.11 6.94 -5.19
C LYS A 210 3.88 6.99 -6.70
N GLU A 211 4.91 7.32 -7.46
CA GLU A 211 4.88 7.38 -8.91
C GLU A 211 5.01 5.98 -9.56
N GLY A 212 5.11 4.91 -8.75
CA GLY A 212 5.19 3.53 -9.19
C GLY A 212 6.59 3.07 -9.66
N TYR A 213 7.66 3.83 -9.38
CA TYR A 213 9.03 3.37 -9.61
C TYR A 213 9.50 2.45 -8.50
N VAL A 214 10.26 1.40 -8.84
CA VAL A 214 10.80 0.48 -7.83
C VAL A 214 11.83 1.20 -6.95
N THR A 215 11.59 1.20 -5.64
CA THR A 215 12.51 1.72 -4.61
C THR A 215 13.34 0.64 -3.96
N SER A 216 12.85 -0.61 -3.93
CA SER A 216 13.65 -1.77 -3.56
C SER A 216 13.06 -3.05 -4.14
N GLY A 217 13.93 -4.04 -4.40
CA GLY A 217 13.53 -5.33 -4.95
C GLY A 217 14.75 -6.22 -5.22
N VAL A 218 14.50 -7.48 -5.55
CA VAL A 218 15.55 -8.45 -5.88
C VAL A 218 15.72 -8.55 -7.39
N LEU A 219 16.93 -8.28 -7.87
CA LEU A 219 17.24 -8.40 -9.29
C LEU A 219 17.20 -9.87 -9.75
N LYS A 220 16.60 -10.12 -10.91
CA LYS A 220 16.65 -11.44 -11.56
C LYS A 220 18.04 -11.73 -12.13
N LYS A 221 18.66 -10.73 -12.75
CA LYS A 221 19.99 -10.78 -13.40
C LYS A 221 20.89 -9.66 -12.88
N ALA A 222 22.20 -9.87 -12.94
CA ALA A 222 23.14 -8.78 -12.68
C ALA A 222 23.02 -7.71 -13.76
N ILE A 223 23.13 -6.45 -13.35
CA ILE A 223 23.06 -5.29 -14.27
C ILE A 223 24.19 -4.30 -13.98
N SER A 224 24.57 -3.52 -14.98
CA SER A 224 25.42 -2.35 -14.80
C SER A 224 24.54 -1.14 -14.48
N TRP A 225 24.87 -0.43 -13.43
CA TRP A 225 24.13 0.74 -12.94
C TRP A 225 25.03 1.97 -12.91
N GLN A 226 24.57 3.07 -13.50
CA GLN A 226 25.26 4.34 -13.39
C GLN A 226 24.74 5.11 -12.17
N GLN A 227 25.63 5.36 -11.21
CA GLN A 227 25.35 6.19 -10.04
C GLN A 227 25.14 7.66 -10.43
N PRO A 228 24.50 8.49 -9.58
CA PRO A 228 24.30 9.90 -9.86
C PRO A 228 25.59 10.69 -10.10
N ASP A 229 26.71 10.26 -9.56
CA ASP A 229 28.05 10.84 -9.75
C ASP A 229 28.72 10.39 -11.06
N GLY A 230 28.05 9.55 -11.87
CA GLY A 230 28.56 8.99 -13.10
C GLY A 230 29.32 7.68 -12.95
N THR A 231 29.61 7.22 -11.75
CA THR A 231 30.32 5.97 -11.50
C THR A 231 29.48 4.77 -11.91
N MET A 232 30.06 3.83 -12.65
CA MET A 232 29.42 2.56 -13.00
C MET A 232 29.67 1.52 -11.93
N VAL A 233 28.60 0.89 -11.45
CA VAL A 233 28.65 -0.23 -10.51
C VAL A 233 27.92 -1.43 -11.07
N THR A 234 28.38 -2.64 -10.74
CA THR A 234 27.66 -3.87 -11.06
C THR A 234 26.77 -4.25 -9.89
N LEU A 235 25.47 -4.25 -10.11
CA LEU A 235 24.48 -4.72 -9.14
C LEU A 235 24.30 -6.23 -9.32
N PRO A 236 24.53 -7.05 -8.26
CA PRO A 236 24.51 -8.49 -8.39
C PRO A 236 23.07 -9.03 -8.54
N ALA A 237 22.93 -10.14 -9.28
CA ALA A 237 21.69 -10.89 -9.33
C ALA A 237 21.32 -11.50 -7.98
N LYS A 238 20.02 -11.76 -7.76
CA LYS A 238 19.47 -12.44 -6.57
C LYS A 238 19.77 -11.73 -5.24
N THR A 239 20.11 -10.46 -5.30
CA THR A 239 20.37 -9.63 -4.12
C THR A 239 19.29 -8.56 -4.02
N MET A 240 18.87 -8.24 -2.79
CA MET A 240 17.97 -7.12 -2.53
C MET A 240 18.71 -5.82 -2.78
N ILE A 241 18.18 -5.01 -3.67
CA ILE A 241 18.74 -3.70 -4.03
C ILE A 241 17.76 -2.62 -3.60
N SER A 242 18.27 -1.55 -3.02
CA SER A 242 17.50 -0.34 -2.70
C SER A 242 17.96 0.82 -3.58
N PHE A 243 17.01 1.60 -4.09
CA PHE A 243 17.23 2.75 -4.95
C PHE A 243 16.82 4.03 -4.20
N ILE A 244 17.79 4.75 -3.66
CA ILE A 244 17.56 5.95 -2.86
C ILE A 244 18.18 7.14 -3.59
N ASN A 245 17.38 8.13 -3.96
CA ASN A 245 17.82 9.31 -4.73
C ASN A 245 18.66 8.97 -5.97
N GLY A 246 18.29 7.89 -6.68
CA GLY A 246 19.03 7.41 -7.85
C GLY A 246 20.30 6.62 -7.53
N GLN A 247 20.69 6.49 -6.26
CA GLN A 247 21.78 5.61 -5.83
C GLN A 247 21.25 4.19 -5.59
N ALA A 248 21.94 3.22 -6.18
CA ALA A 248 21.69 1.80 -5.88
C ALA A 248 22.58 1.35 -4.71
N ARG A 249 21.98 0.65 -3.74
CA ARG A 249 22.64 0.07 -2.57
C ARG A 249 22.22 -1.38 -2.39
N TYR A 250 23.13 -2.26 -1.98
CA TYR A 250 22.92 -3.69 -1.74
C TYR A 250 23.75 -4.17 -0.56
#